data_3605721f50f1306323f28fdfba73ba60
#
_entry.id   3605721f50f1306323f28fdfba73ba60
#
_cell.length_a   1.000
_cell.length_b   1.000
_cell.length_c   1.000
_cell.angle_alpha   90.00
_cell.angle_beta   90.00
_cell.angle_gamma   90.00
#
_symmetry.space_group_name_H-M   'P 1'
#
loop_
_entity.id
_entity.type
_entity.pdbx_description
1 polymer ?
#
loop_
_entity_poly.entity_id
_entity_poly.type
_entity_poly.pdbx_seq_one_letter_code
_entity_poly.pdbx_strand_id
1 'polypeptide(L)'
;MKYKIGDLELEMTARHTLPYYQQQHKLYDRFLPHLAKSLTGDIIDVGANVGALMAAMAQANPKLEFFCAEPQEHNFAALQQNKKLVEEKLQTKVRLMKNTIGTVGVPLTSIISEFGYQPDLIKVDVDGMDYDVLNSYKFEQKPMLYFEADYQTELQLELYKKLIYDLTMKGYSKFFLFDNFGALVGRVEHDQTDHIDNLFDYIWTLKQKRSTMTIYYLDILAVTPKDALRASRSVNDYLELNL
;
A
#
# COMPACT_ATOMS: atom_id res chain seq x y z
N MET A 1 3.37 4.01 -22.83
CA MET A 1 4.74 4.60 -22.80
C MET A 1 5.62 3.73 -21.90
N LYS A 2 6.95 3.84 -22.02
CA LYS A 2 7.86 3.06 -21.18
C LYS A 2 8.46 3.90 -20.05
N TYR A 3 8.67 3.28 -18.90
CA TYR A 3 9.30 3.90 -17.74
C TYR A 3 10.26 2.94 -17.05
N LYS A 4 11.46 3.41 -16.72
CA LYS A 4 12.50 2.59 -16.12
C LYS A 4 12.40 2.61 -14.59
N ILE A 5 12.24 1.43 -13.99
CA ILE A 5 12.33 1.20 -12.53
C ILE A 5 13.47 0.21 -12.30
N GLY A 6 14.57 0.69 -11.72
CA GLY A 6 15.80 -0.11 -11.62
C GLY A 6 16.27 -0.60 -12.99
N ASP A 7 16.39 -1.93 -13.16
CA ASP A 7 16.80 -2.57 -14.42
C ASP A 7 15.64 -2.98 -15.33
N LEU A 8 14.39 -2.72 -14.91
CA LEU A 8 13.19 -3.06 -15.67
C LEU A 8 12.67 -1.84 -16.42
N GLU A 9 12.30 -2.04 -17.69
CA GLU A 9 11.63 -1.05 -18.51
C GLU A 9 10.15 -1.41 -18.66
N LEU A 10 9.31 -0.83 -17.80
CA LEU A 10 7.90 -1.16 -17.66
C LEU A 10 7.02 -0.47 -18.71
N GLU A 11 5.97 -1.14 -19.14
CA GLU A 11 4.87 -0.52 -19.87
C GLU A 11 3.98 0.30 -18.94
N MET A 12 3.75 1.54 -19.30
CA MET A 12 2.89 2.47 -18.58
C MET A 12 1.69 2.86 -19.44
N THR A 13 0.56 3.15 -18.83
CA THR A 13 -0.58 3.73 -19.53
C THR A 13 -0.27 5.16 -20.01
N ALA A 14 -1.04 5.64 -21.00
CA ALA A 14 -0.88 7.01 -21.46
C ALA A 14 -1.18 8.01 -20.32
N ARG A 15 -0.30 8.99 -20.12
CA ARG A 15 -0.41 10.01 -19.06
C ARG A 15 -0.33 9.45 -17.63
N HIS A 16 0.31 8.31 -17.42
CA HIS A 16 0.55 7.80 -16.07
C HIS A 16 1.37 8.80 -15.26
N THR A 17 0.94 9.08 -14.03
CA THR A 17 1.49 10.16 -13.21
C THR A 17 2.79 9.80 -12.48
N LEU A 18 3.07 8.51 -12.26
CA LEU A 18 4.24 8.03 -11.51
C LEU A 18 5.58 8.67 -11.95
N PRO A 19 5.92 8.75 -13.27
CA PRO A 19 7.18 9.36 -13.69
C PRO A 19 7.30 10.81 -13.25
N TYR A 20 6.20 11.57 -13.31
CA TYR A 20 6.15 12.95 -12.87
C TYR A 20 6.32 13.06 -11.36
N TYR A 21 5.56 12.28 -10.58
CA TYR A 21 5.65 12.29 -9.12
C TYR A 21 7.05 11.91 -8.63
N GLN A 22 7.66 10.85 -9.17
CA GLN A 22 9.02 10.45 -8.76
C GLN A 22 10.11 11.44 -9.18
N GLN A 23 9.88 12.24 -10.20
CA GLN A 23 10.78 13.33 -10.58
C GLN A 23 10.73 14.49 -9.58
N GLN A 24 9.53 14.84 -9.10
CA GLN A 24 9.31 15.95 -8.18
C GLN A 24 9.52 15.56 -6.71
N HIS A 25 9.16 14.33 -6.34
CA HIS A 25 9.14 13.81 -4.98
C HIS A 25 10.00 12.56 -4.88
N LYS A 26 11.22 12.70 -4.39
CA LYS A 26 12.22 11.61 -4.38
C LYS A 26 11.83 10.42 -3.51
N LEU A 27 10.97 10.62 -2.53
CA LEU A 27 10.51 9.57 -1.61
C LEU A 27 9.25 8.84 -2.11
N TYR A 28 8.56 9.38 -3.13
CA TYR A 28 7.31 8.82 -3.63
C TYR A 28 7.47 7.36 -4.09
N ASP A 29 6.69 6.45 -3.52
CA ASP A 29 6.71 5.00 -3.77
C ASP A 29 8.06 4.31 -3.49
N ARG A 30 8.88 4.85 -2.57
CA ARG A 30 10.20 4.29 -2.24
C ARG A 30 10.22 3.45 -0.98
N PHE A 31 9.27 3.65 -0.07
CA PHE A 31 9.25 2.93 1.20
C PHE A 31 8.96 1.43 1.03
N LEU A 32 7.91 1.05 0.28
CA LEU A 32 7.55 -0.36 0.13
C LEU A 32 8.62 -1.21 -0.56
N PRO A 33 9.31 -0.77 -1.63
CA PRO A 33 10.48 -1.47 -2.15
C PRO A 33 11.60 -1.63 -1.11
N HIS A 34 11.77 -0.65 -0.21
CA HIS A 34 12.74 -0.78 0.88
C HIS A 34 12.29 -1.81 1.92
N LEU A 35 11.04 -1.77 2.36
CA LEU A 35 10.43 -2.75 3.26
C LEU A 35 10.52 -4.17 2.70
N ALA A 36 10.33 -4.36 1.39
CA ALA A 36 10.37 -5.65 0.70
C ALA A 36 11.66 -6.44 0.96
N LYS A 37 12.79 -5.77 1.19
CA LYS A 37 14.08 -6.42 1.53
C LYS A 37 14.00 -7.28 2.79
N SER A 38 13.09 -6.95 3.70
CA SER A 38 12.91 -7.64 4.99
C SER A 38 11.76 -8.64 4.99
N LEU A 39 10.94 -8.68 3.94
CA LEU A 39 9.78 -9.56 3.83
C LEU A 39 10.18 -10.97 3.38
N THR A 40 9.43 -11.98 3.78
CA THR A 40 9.71 -13.40 3.50
C THR A 40 8.50 -14.17 3.00
N GLY A 41 7.30 -13.64 3.16
CA GLY A 41 6.04 -14.25 2.74
C GLY A 41 5.47 -13.59 1.48
N ASP A 42 4.22 -13.97 1.16
CA ASP A 42 3.51 -13.47 -0.01
C ASP A 42 3.14 -11.99 0.14
N ILE A 43 3.02 -11.30 -0.98
CA ILE A 43 2.54 -9.93 -1.08
C ILE A 43 1.20 -9.91 -1.80
N ILE A 44 0.20 -9.30 -1.19
CA ILE A 44 -1.08 -9.01 -1.84
C ILE A 44 -1.12 -7.51 -2.14
N ASP A 45 -1.22 -7.16 -3.41
CA ASP A 45 -1.29 -5.79 -3.92
C ASP A 45 -2.66 -5.54 -4.55
N VAL A 46 -3.55 -4.89 -3.80
CA VAL A 46 -4.88 -4.48 -4.24
C VAL A 46 -4.81 -3.04 -4.75
N GLY A 47 -5.27 -2.84 -5.99
CA GLY A 47 -5.03 -1.60 -6.73
C GLY A 47 -3.61 -1.57 -7.31
N ALA A 48 -3.21 -2.66 -7.95
CA ALA A 48 -1.84 -2.81 -8.47
C ALA A 48 -1.53 -1.90 -9.67
N ASN A 49 -2.55 -1.26 -10.25
CA ASN A 49 -2.41 -0.36 -11.39
C ASN A 49 -1.62 -1.04 -12.53
N VAL A 50 -0.55 -0.45 -13.02
CA VAL A 50 0.33 -1.04 -14.05
C VAL A 50 1.39 -2.00 -13.47
N GLY A 51 1.42 -2.21 -12.15
CA GLY A 51 2.40 -3.09 -11.47
C GLY A 51 3.77 -2.45 -11.24
N ALA A 52 3.86 -1.13 -11.23
CA ALA A 52 5.12 -0.43 -11.01
C ALA A 52 5.69 -0.72 -9.62
N LEU A 53 4.85 -0.68 -8.59
CA LEU A 53 5.25 -0.98 -7.21
C LEU A 53 5.62 -2.45 -7.05
N MET A 54 4.82 -3.39 -7.59
CA MET A 54 5.14 -4.82 -7.63
C MET A 54 6.52 -5.06 -8.24
N ALA A 55 6.82 -4.44 -9.38
CA ALA A 55 8.11 -4.56 -10.05
C ALA A 55 9.27 -3.99 -9.21
N ALA A 56 9.08 -2.86 -8.55
CA ALA A 56 10.07 -2.26 -7.66
C ALA A 56 10.36 -3.13 -6.43
N MET A 57 9.31 -3.70 -5.82
CA MET A 57 9.44 -4.62 -4.68
C MET A 57 10.12 -5.95 -5.10
N ALA A 58 9.75 -6.49 -6.26
CA ALA A 58 10.35 -7.71 -6.82
C ALA A 58 11.85 -7.53 -7.11
N GLN A 59 12.29 -6.37 -7.58
CA GLN A 59 13.72 -6.07 -7.73
C GLN A 59 14.46 -6.00 -6.40
N ALA A 60 13.81 -5.44 -5.37
CA ALA A 60 14.40 -5.36 -4.04
C ALA A 60 14.51 -6.75 -3.37
N ASN A 61 13.57 -7.64 -3.67
CA ASN A 61 13.55 -9.01 -3.15
C ASN A 61 12.83 -9.96 -4.15
N PRO A 62 13.55 -10.58 -5.07
CA PRO A 62 12.95 -11.45 -6.10
C PRO A 62 12.39 -12.78 -5.57
N LYS A 63 12.60 -13.10 -4.28
CA LYS A 63 12.06 -14.33 -3.65
C LYS A 63 10.61 -14.19 -3.23
N LEU A 64 10.05 -12.99 -3.23
CA LEU A 64 8.65 -12.73 -2.89
C LEU A 64 7.73 -13.28 -3.99
N GLU A 65 6.55 -13.75 -3.59
CA GLU A 65 5.46 -14.08 -4.52
C GLU A 65 4.38 -12.98 -4.43
N PHE A 66 3.82 -12.61 -5.56
CA PHE A 66 2.84 -11.53 -5.63
C PHE A 66 1.48 -12.03 -6.10
N PHE A 67 0.44 -11.54 -5.47
CA PHE A 67 -0.91 -11.49 -6.02
C PHE A 67 -1.28 -10.03 -6.24
N CYS A 68 -1.63 -9.67 -7.47
CA CYS A 68 -1.98 -8.30 -7.86
C CYS A 68 -3.40 -8.25 -8.39
N ALA A 69 -4.24 -7.39 -7.83
CA ALA A 69 -5.60 -7.14 -8.30
C ALA A 69 -5.72 -5.72 -8.88
N GLU A 70 -6.28 -5.62 -10.09
CA GLU A 70 -6.52 -4.36 -10.78
C GLU A 70 -7.80 -4.49 -11.64
N PRO A 71 -8.86 -3.71 -11.38
CA PRO A 71 -10.11 -3.84 -12.13
C PRO A 71 -10.11 -3.14 -13.48
N GLN A 72 -9.33 -2.08 -13.66
CA GLN A 72 -9.38 -1.24 -14.86
C GLN A 72 -8.67 -1.91 -16.03
N GLU A 73 -9.37 -2.09 -17.16
CA GLU A 73 -8.88 -2.79 -18.36
C GLU A 73 -7.53 -2.32 -18.86
N HIS A 74 -7.36 -0.99 -18.98
CA HIS A 74 -6.15 -0.42 -19.57
C HIS A 74 -4.93 -0.56 -18.63
N ASN A 75 -5.13 -0.46 -17.31
CA ASN A 75 -4.09 -0.70 -16.32
C ASN A 75 -3.74 -2.20 -16.25
N PHE A 76 -4.77 -3.06 -16.24
CA PHE A 76 -4.59 -4.50 -16.19
C PHE A 76 -3.84 -5.03 -17.42
N ALA A 77 -4.09 -4.48 -18.61
CA ALA A 77 -3.35 -4.85 -19.82
C ALA A 77 -1.84 -4.51 -19.71
N ALA A 78 -1.49 -3.35 -19.13
CA ALA A 78 -0.10 -3.01 -18.86
C ALA A 78 0.49 -3.89 -17.74
N LEU A 79 -0.26 -4.14 -16.67
CA LEU A 79 0.12 -5.03 -15.57
C LEU A 79 0.46 -6.45 -16.07
N GLN A 80 -0.31 -6.99 -17.03
CA GLN A 80 -0.03 -8.30 -17.63
C GLN A 80 1.31 -8.32 -18.38
N GLN A 81 1.67 -7.25 -19.07
CA GLN A 81 2.96 -7.14 -19.77
C GLN A 81 4.10 -7.01 -18.76
N ASN A 82 3.93 -6.17 -17.75
CA ASN A 82 4.93 -5.96 -16.71
C ASN A 82 5.14 -7.21 -15.84
N LYS A 83 4.08 -7.98 -15.57
CA LYS A 83 4.20 -9.30 -14.95
C LYS A 83 5.15 -10.21 -15.74
N LYS A 84 4.95 -10.36 -17.06
CA LYS A 84 5.81 -11.20 -17.89
C LYS A 84 7.27 -10.77 -17.80
N LEU A 85 7.52 -9.46 -17.88
CA LEU A 85 8.86 -8.90 -17.76
C LEU A 85 9.51 -9.23 -16.41
N VAL A 86 8.75 -9.09 -15.29
CA VAL A 86 9.22 -9.39 -13.93
C VAL A 86 9.53 -10.88 -13.78
N GLU A 87 8.64 -11.75 -14.23
CA GLU A 87 8.83 -13.21 -14.19
C GLU A 87 10.05 -13.67 -15.03
N GLU A 88 10.22 -13.11 -16.23
CA GLU A 88 11.34 -13.42 -17.12
C GLU A 88 12.69 -12.93 -16.57
N LYS A 89 12.74 -11.73 -16.00
CA LYS A 89 13.99 -11.10 -15.58
C LYS A 89 14.40 -11.46 -14.15
N LEU A 90 13.43 -11.61 -13.26
CA LEU A 90 13.67 -11.77 -11.82
C LEU A 90 13.29 -13.16 -11.32
N GLN A 91 12.58 -13.96 -12.12
CA GLN A 91 12.02 -15.27 -11.75
C GLN A 91 11.03 -15.19 -10.56
N THR A 92 10.50 -14.00 -10.32
CA THR A 92 9.49 -13.72 -9.30
C THR A 92 8.14 -14.24 -9.78
N LYS A 93 7.41 -14.96 -8.94
CA LYS A 93 6.07 -15.45 -9.28
C LYS A 93 5.04 -14.35 -9.03
N VAL A 94 4.18 -14.11 -10.03
CA VAL A 94 3.11 -13.11 -9.97
C VAL A 94 1.80 -13.73 -10.44
N ARG A 95 0.75 -13.62 -9.63
CA ARG A 95 -0.64 -13.95 -10.01
C ARG A 95 -1.44 -12.68 -10.17
N LEU A 96 -2.32 -12.66 -11.16
CA LEU A 96 -3.15 -11.48 -11.45
C LEU A 96 -4.62 -11.82 -11.36
N MET A 97 -5.40 -10.85 -10.88
CA MET A 97 -6.86 -10.88 -10.91
C MET A 97 -7.39 -9.56 -11.47
N LYS A 98 -8.23 -9.65 -12.52
CA LYS A 98 -8.95 -8.48 -13.03
C LYS A 98 -10.32 -8.42 -12.36
N ASN A 99 -10.34 -7.87 -11.14
CA ASN A 99 -11.59 -7.71 -10.40
C ASN A 99 -11.45 -6.60 -9.36
N THR A 100 -12.59 -6.05 -8.93
CA THR A 100 -12.66 -5.21 -7.74
C THR A 100 -12.60 -6.10 -6.49
N ILE A 101 -11.76 -5.73 -5.54
CA ILE A 101 -11.65 -6.39 -4.24
C ILE A 101 -12.38 -5.54 -3.20
N GLY A 102 -13.12 -6.17 -2.32
CA GLY A 102 -13.85 -5.47 -1.27
C GLY A 102 -15.16 -6.17 -0.91
N THR A 103 -16.03 -5.50 -0.17
CA THR A 103 -17.31 -6.05 0.29
C THR A 103 -18.31 -6.22 -0.87
N VAL A 104 -18.22 -5.39 -1.90
CA VAL A 104 -19.07 -5.46 -3.11
C VAL A 104 -18.46 -6.33 -4.20
N GLY A 105 -17.13 -6.48 -4.19
CA GLY A 105 -16.39 -7.27 -5.18
C GLY A 105 -16.04 -8.68 -4.69
N VAL A 106 -14.81 -9.11 -4.96
CA VAL A 106 -14.27 -10.34 -4.40
C VAL A 106 -13.72 -10.04 -3.00
N PRO A 107 -14.24 -10.70 -1.94
CA PRO A 107 -13.70 -10.48 -0.60
C PRO A 107 -12.23 -10.86 -0.51
N LEU A 108 -11.43 -10.03 0.17
CA LEU A 108 -9.99 -10.28 0.37
C LEU A 108 -9.74 -11.62 1.08
N THR A 109 -10.60 -12.00 2.04
CA THR A 109 -10.54 -13.30 2.70
C THR A 109 -10.64 -14.48 1.71
N SER A 110 -11.50 -14.37 0.69
CA SER A 110 -11.68 -15.42 -0.31
C SER A 110 -10.41 -15.63 -1.14
N ILE A 111 -9.72 -14.55 -1.50
CA ILE A 111 -8.44 -14.61 -2.22
C ILE A 111 -7.40 -15.36 -1.39
N ILE A 112 -7.26 -14.99 -0.12
CA ILE A 112 -6.25 -15.59 0.77
C ILE A 112 -6.54 -17.08 0.98
N SER A 113 -7.80 -17.45 1.24
CA SER A 113 -8.18 -18.84 1.51
C SER A 113 -8.16 -19.72 0.25
N GLU A 114 -8.65 -19.22 -0.88
CA GLU A 114 -8.74 -19.99 -2.13
C GLU A 114 -7.36 -20.31 -2.72
N PHE A 115 -6.45 -19.35 -2.67
CA PHE A 115 -5.11 -19.50 -3.23
C PHE A 115 -4.06 -19.95 -2.21
N GLY A 116 -4.43 -20.12 -0.94
CA GLY A 116 -3.53 -20.60 0.12
C GLY A 116 -2.39 -19.65 0.46
N TYR A 117 -2.58 -18.34 0.28
CA TYR A 117 -1.56 -17.34 0.57
C TYR A 117 -1.23 -17.25 2.05
N GLN A 118 0.05 -16.98 2.33
CA GLN A 118 0.58 -16.63 3.65
C GLN A 118 1.13 -15.20 3.59
N PRO A 119 0.26 -14.17 3.52
CA PRO A 119 0.72 -12.82 3.27
C PRO A 119 1.57 -12.30 4.42
N ASP A 120 2.73 -11.77 4.09
CA ASP A 120 3.58 -10.99 4.99
C ASP A 120 3.17 -9.50 4.93
N LEU A 121 2.67 -9.07 3.76
CA LEU A 121 2.14 -7.73 3.53
C LEU A 121 0.88 -7.79 2.65
N ILE A 122 -0.12 -7.02 3.04
CA ILE A 122 -1.24 -6.64 2.18
C ILE A 122 -1.14 -5.13 1.95
N LYS A 123 -0.95 -4.72 0.71
CA LYS A 123 -1.05 -3.32 0.27
C LYS A 123 -2.42 -3.11 -0.34
N VAL A 124 -3.08 -2.05 0.06
CA VAL A 124 -4.35 -1.57 -0.50
C VAL A 124 -4.20 -0.12 -0.90
N ASP A 125 -4.60 0.21 -2.13
CA ASP A 125 -4.58 1.56 -2.66
C ASP A 125 -5.57 1.60 -3.83
N VAL A 126 -6.80 1.96 -3.49
CA VAL A 126 -7.98 1.91 -4.37
C VAL A 126 -8.79 3.20 -4.34
N ASP A 127 -8.07 4.32 -4.29
CA ASP A 127 -8.62 5.67 -4.39
C ASP A 127 -9.77 5.94 -3.39
N GLY A 128 -9.49 5.77 -2.09
CA GLY A 128 -10.41 6.15 -1.00
C GLY A 128 -11.46 5.10 -0.63
N MET A 129 -11.28 3.85 -1.07
CA MET A 129 -12.13 2.71 -0.69
C MET A 129 -11.35 1.62 0.07
N ASP A 130 -10.17 1.92 0.56
CA ASP A 130 -9.26 0.99 1.24
C ASP A 130 -9.89 0.38 2.49
N TYR A 131 -10.68 1.17 3.22
CA TYR A 131 -11.46 0.68 4.36
C TYR A 131 -12.43 -0.44 3.98
N ASP A 132 -13.04 -0.38 2.79
CA ASP A 132 -13.96 -1.41 2.30
C ASP A 132 -13.23 -2.71 1.98
N VAL A 133 -12.08 -2.61 1.31
CA VAL A 133 -11.21 -3.76 1.02
C VAL A 133 -10.78 -4.43 2.33
N LEU A 134 -10.26 -3.66 3.29
CA LEU A 134 -9.79 -4.19 4.57
C LEU A 134 -10.93 -4.76 5.42
N ASN A 135 -12.13 -4.19 5.36
CA ASN A 135 -13.31 -4.75 6.04
C ASN A 135 -13.77 -6.09 5.43
N SER A 136 -13.43 -6.40 4.19
CA SER A 136 -13.69 -7.71 3.58
C SER A 136 -12.73 -8.81 4.03
N TYR A 137 -11.72 -8.48 4.86
CA TYR A 137 -10.73 -9.39 5.40
C TYR A 137 -11.10 -9.85 6.83
N LYS A 138 -11.08 -11.16 7.09
CA LYS A 138 -11.41 -11.73 8.41
C LYS A 138 -10.27 -11.69 9.43
N PHE A 139 -9.05 -11.32 9.03
CA PHE A 139 -7.88 -11.23 9.91
C PHE A 139 -7.51 -12.53 10.65
N GLU A 140 -7.79 -13.69 10.05
CA GLU A 140 -7.35 -15.00 10.56
C GLU A 140 -5.82 -15.07 10.65
N GLN A 141 -5.17 -14.51 9.65
CA GLN A 141 -3.75 -14.16 9.67
C GLN A 141 -3.64 -12.65 9.90
N LYS A 142 -2.52 -12.21 10.43
CA LYS A 142 -2.32 -10.79 10.74
C LYS A 142 -1.05 -10.29 10.04
N PRO A 143 -1.06 -10.14 8.69
CA PRO A 143 0.05 -9.57 7.95
C PRO A 143 0.26 -8.11 8.30
N MET A 144 1.36 -7.50 7.90
CA MET A 144 1.46 -6.05 7.82
C MET A 144 0.43 -5.53 6.83
N LEU A 145 -0.18 -4.39 7.13
CA LEU A 145 -1.11 -3.71 6.24
C LEU A 145 -0.51 -2.37 5.84
N TYR A 146 -0.48 -2.09 4.54
CA TYR A 146 -0.15 -0.77 4.02
C TYR A 146 -1.31 -0.27 3.20
N PHE A 147 -1.90 0.86 3.57
CA PHE A 147 -3.10 1.36 2.93
C PHE A 147 -3.12 2.88 2.88
N GLU A 148 -3.79 3.42 1.84
CA GLU A 148 -4.01 4.84 1.67
C GLU A 148 -5.28 5.28 2.39
N ALA A 149 -5.17 6.27 3.27
CA ALA A 149 -6.31 6.90 3.92
C ALA A 149 -6.66 8.21 3.21
N ASP A 150 -7.19 8.10 1.98
CA ASP A 150 -7.79 9.22 1.25
C ASP A 150 -9.30 9.25 1.44
N TYR A 151 -9.84 10.38 1.85
CA TYR A 151 -11.26 10.59 2.11
C TYR A 151 -11.71 11.94 1.53
N GLN A 152 -12.87 11.92 0.86
CA GLN A 152 -13.47 13.07 0.18
C GLN A 152 -14.79 13.48 0.85
N THR A 153 -15.30 12.69 1.78
CA THR A 153 -16.54 12.93 2.53
C THR A 153 -16.34 12.69 4.03
N GLU A 154 -17.18 13.32 4.86
CA GLU A 154 -17.18 13.11 6.30
C GLU A 154 -17.45 11.63 6.67
N LEU A 155 -18.33 10.98 5.92
CA LEU A 155 -18.59 9.56 6.12
C LEU A 155 -17.33 8.70 5.90
N GLN A 156 -16.57 8.96 4.85
CA GLN A 156 -15.31 8.24 4.62
C GLN A 156 -14.30 8.54 5.74
N LEU A 157 -14.18 9.79 6.19
CA LEU A 157 -13.34 10.15 7.34
C LEU A 157 -13.66 9.28 8.55
N GLU A 158 -14.94 9.20 8.93
CA GLU A 158 -15.37 8.38 10.07
C GLU A 158 -15.13 6.87 9.86
N LEU A 159 -15.24 6.39 8.62
CA LEU A 159 -14.92 5.00 8.28
C LEU A 159 -13.43 4.69 8.43
N TYR A 160 -12.53 5.62 8.09
CA TYR A 160 -11.10 5.45 8.34
C TYR A 160 -10.75 5.52 9.83
N LYS A 161 -11.34 6.44 10.61
CA LYS A 161 -11.18 6.47 12.06
C LYS A 161 -11.62 5.13 12.68
N LYS A 162 -12.80 4.64 12.27
CA LYS A 162 -13.29 3.34 12.70
C LYS A 162 -12.34 2.21 12.30
N LEU A 163 -11.77 2.23 11.10
CA LEU A 163 -10.80 1.23 10.65
C LEU A 163 -9.58 1.18 11.57
N ILE A 164 -9.00 2.33 11.94
CA ILE A 164 -7.86 2.39 12.87
C ILE A 164 -8.22 1.75 14.21
N TYR A 165 -9.39 2.11 14.78
CA TYR A 165 -9.88 1.49 16.00
C TYR A 165 -10.05 -0.03 15.86
N ASP A 166 -10.71 -0.49 14.80
CA ASP A 166 -10.94 -1.92 14.54
C ASP A 166 -9.62 -2.70 14.40
N LEU A 167 -8.60 -2.10 13.78
CA LEU A 167 -7.27 -2.70 13.66
C LEU A 167 -6.60 -2.86 15.04
N THR A 168 -6.72 -1.88 15.93
CA THR A 168 -6.19 -2.03 17.30
C THR A 168 -6.88 -3.17 18.05
N MET A 169 -8.20 -3.27 17.91
CA MET A 169 -8.98 -4.37 18.52
C MET A 169 -8.61 -5.74 17.93
N LYS A 170 -8.11 -5.79 16.70
CA LYS A 170 -7.57 -7.00 16.06
C LYS A 170 -6.11 -7.28 16.43
N GLY A 171 -5.46 -6.40 17.24
CA GLY A 171 -4.11 -6.58 17.76
C GLY A 171 -3.01 -5.97 16.91
N TYR A 172 -3.32 -5.05 16.01
CA TYR A 172 -2.30 -4.16 15.43
C TYR A 172 -1.88 -3.17 16.49
N SER A 173 -0.59 -3.05 16.74
CA SER A 173 -0.06 -2.34 17.90
C SER A 173 0.75 -1.10 17.55
N LYS A 174 1.17 -0.96 16.30
CA LYS A 174 1.97 0.17 15.86
C LYS A 174 1.61 0.60 14.45
N PHE A 175 1.56 1.91 14.25
CA PHE A 175 1.24 2.55 12.99
C PHE A 175 2.38 3.50 12.60
N PHE A 176 2.85 3.39 11.36
CA PHE A 176 3.78 4.34 10.76
C PHE A 176 3.00 5.13 9.71
N LEU A 177 3.03 6.44 9.83
CA LEU A 177 2.26 7.36 9.00
C LEU A 177 3.20 8.04 8.03
N PHE A 178 2.91 7.96 6.76
CA PHE A 178 3.63 8.66 5.69
C PHE A 178 2.69 9.67 5.03
N ASP A 179 3.23 10.78 4.54
CA ASP A 179 2.48 11.69 3.71
C ASP A 179 2.34 11.16 2.27
N ASN A 180 1.51 11.81 1.50
CA ASN A 180 1.26 11.50 0.08
C ASN A 180 2.50 11.59 -0.83
N PHE A 181 3.67 11.91 -0.31
CA PHE A 181 4.95 11.93 -1.02
C PHE A 181 5.98 10.96 -0.45
N GLY A 182 5.59 10.14 0.52
CA GLY A 182 6.39 9.08 1.12
C GLY A 182 7.29 9.53 2.28
N ALA A 183 7.14 10.76 2.78
CA ALA A 183 7.87 11.20 3.97
C ALA A 183 7.18 10.73 5.26
N LEU A 184 7.95 10.23 6.23
CA LEU A 184 7.41 9.80 7.52
C LEU A 184 6.90 11.02 8.31
N VAL A 185 5.59 11.02 8.60
CA VAL A 185 4.91 12.04 9.42
C VAL A 185 4.96 11.66 10.91
N GLY A 186 4.82 10.38 11.23
CA GLY A 186 4.79 9.95 12.63
C GLY A 186 4.79 8.44 12.83
N ARG A 187 4.96 8.08 14.11
CA ARG A 187 4.85 6.72 14.62
C ARG A 187 3.90 6.75 15.79
N VAL A 188 2.89 5.90 15.77
CA VAL A 188 1.81 5.89 16.75
C VAL A 188 1.65 4.50 17.33
N GLU A 189 1.63 4.36 18.64
CA GLU A 189 1.31 3.11 19.32
C GLU A 189 -0.22 2.96 19.46
N HIS A 190 -0.69 1.74 19.65
CA HIS A 190 -2.12 1.41 19.67
C HIS A 190 -2.93 2.13 20.76
N ASP A 191 -2.30 2.58 21.82
CA ASP A 191 -2.91 3.36 22.93
C ASP A 191 -2.88 4.88 22.68
N GLN A 192 -2.42 5.33 21.52
CA GLN A 192 -2.25 6.72 21.12
C GLN A 192 -2.91 7.03 19.76
N THR A 193 -3.89 6.23 19.34
CA THR A 193 -4.53 6.37 18.02
C THR A 193 -5.33 7.66 17.83
N ASP A 194 -5.66 8.37 18.91
CA ASP A 194 -6.17 9.72 18.87
C ASP A 194 -5.25 10.71 18.12
N HIS A 195 -3.95 10.46 18.08
CA HIS A 195 -3.02 11.23 17.24
C HIS A 195 -3.29 11.04 15.75
N ILE A 196 -3.70 9.85 15.32
CA ILE A 196 -4.09 9.58 13.92
C ILE A 196 -5.39 10.31 13.61
N ASP A 197 -6.39 10.22 14.51
CA ASP A 197 -7.67 10.91 14.36
C ASP A 197 -7.48 12.43 14.26
N ASN A 198 -6.60 13.00 15.09
CA ASN A 198 -6.27 14.43 15.03
C ASN A 198 -5.63 14.83 13.68
N LEU A 199 -4.76 13.98 13.11
CA LEU A 199 -4.20 14.23 11.77
C LEU A 199 -5.27 14.13 10.69
N PHE A 200 -6.18 13.16 10.78
CA PHE A 200 -7.30 13.05 9.87
C PHE A 200 -8.20 14.28 9.91
N ASP A 201 -8.56 14.78 11.12
CA ASP A 201 -9.36 15.98 11.29
C ASP A 201 -8.63 17.24 10.78
N TYR A 202 -7.30 17.31 10.97
CA TYR A 202 -6.48 18.39 10.41
C TYR A 202 -6.55 18.41 8.87
N ILE A 203 -6.29 17.27 8.22
CA ILE A 203 -6.35 17.15 6.76
C ILE A 203 -7.77 17.48 6.26
N TRP A 204 -8.80 16.95 6.93
CA TRP A 204 -10.19 17.24 6.60
C TRP A 204 -10.52 18.72 6.68
N THR A 205 -10.09 19.37 7.76
CA THR A 205 -10.29 20.82 7.92
C THR A 205 -9.66 21.61 6.77
N LEU A 206 -8.45 21.25 6.35
CA LEU A 206 -7.79 21.92 5.21
C LEU A 206 -8.52 21.68 3.91
N LYS A 207 -8.97 20.44 3.64
CA LYS A 207 -9.79 20.10 2.45
C LYS A 207 -11.06 20.96 2.41
N GLN A 208 -11.81 21.08 3.53
CA GLN A 208 -13.04 21.87 3.63
C GLN A 208 -12.80 23.36 3.45
N LYS A 209 -11.71 23.89 3.99
CA LYS A 209 -11.36 25.32 3.87
C LYS A 209 -10.72 25.68 2.53
N ARG A 210 -10.50 24.71 1.65
CA ARG A 210 -9.77 24.90 0.38
C ARG A 210 -8.43 25.62 0.59
N SER A 211 -7.77 25.33 1.69
CA SER A 211 -6.45 25.88 2.00
C SER A 211 -5.38 25.23 1.14
N THR A 212 -4.24 25.90 1.01
CA THR A 212 -3.06 25.24 0.45
C THR A 212 -2.65 24.07 1.34
N MET A 213 -2.53 22.90 0.73
CA MET A 213 -2.24 21.64 1.42
C MET A 213 -0.91 21.09 0.95
N THR A 214 -0.14 20.55 1.88
CA THR A 214 1.03 19.73 1.59
C THR A 214 0.74 18.24 1.82
N ILE A 215 -0.15 17.93 2.76
CA ILE A 215 -0.62 16.58 3.04
C ILE A 215 -2.07 16.47 2.60
N TYR A 216 -2.35 15.55 1.65
CA TYR A 216 -3.68 15.33 1.09
C TYR A 216 -4.32 14.07 1.66
N TYR A 217 -3.52 13.06 1.97
CA TYR A 217 -3.88 11.80 2.59
C TYR A 217 -2.68 11.25 3.35
N LEU A 218 -2.88 10.17 4.04
CA LEU A 218 -1.82 9.43 4.71
C LEU A 218 -1.75 8.01 4.17
N ASP A 219 -0.53 7.56 3.85
CA ASP A 219 -0.22 6.15 3.73
C ASP A 219 0.10 5.58 5.12
N ILE A 220 -0.53 4.49 5.50
CA ILE A 220 -0.42 3.93 6.85
C ILE A 220 0.11 2.50 6.77
N LEU A 221 1.26 2.25 7.41
CA LEU A 221 1.74 0.91 7.68
C LEU A 221 1.29 0.51 9.09
N ALA A 222 0.35 -0.43 9.20
CA ALA A 222 -0.10 -1.02 10.45
C ALA A 222 0.56 -2.37 10.69
N VAL A 223 1.12 -2.60 11.87
CA VAL A 223 1.82 -3.84 12.22
C VAL A 223 1.43 -4.38 13.59
N THR A 224 1.50 -5.69 13.73
CA THR A 224 1.33 -6.37 15.02
C THR A 224 2.64 -6.37 15.82
N PRO A 225 2.62 -6.71 17.13
CA PRO A 225 3.84 -6.81 17.92
C PRO A 225 4.89 -7.75 17.31
N LYS A 226 4.46 -8.80 16.61
CA LYS A 226 5.34 -9.75 15.91
C LYS A 226 6.25 -9.04 14.90
N ASP A 227 5.70 -8.08 14.17
CA ASP A 227 6.38 -7.41 13.07
C ASP A 227 6.91 -6.01 13.41
N ALA A 228 6.57 -5.49 14.61
CA ALA A 228 6.88 -4.12 15.01
C ALA A 228 8.38 -3.79 14.98
N LEU A 229 9.24 -4.72 15.40
CA LEU A 229 10.69 -4.51 15.37
C LEU A 229 11.23 -4.50 13.95
N ARG A 230 10.77 -5.45 13.10
CA ARG A 230 11.15 -5.54 11.68
C ARG A 230 10.75 -4.28 10.92
N ALA A 231 9.50 -3.84 11.08
CA ALA A 231 8.99 -2.61 10.48
C ALA A 231 9.75 -1.37 10.97
N SER A 232 9.99 -1.26 12.29
CA SER A 232 10.74 -0.12 12.86
C SER A 232 12.16 -0.02 12.30
N ARG A 233 12.85 -1.16 12.12
CA ARG A 233 14.19 -1.18 11.49
C ARG A 233 14.10 -0.71 10.05
N SER A 234 13.18 -1.28 9.26
CA SER A 234 12.99 -0.89 7.85
C SER A 234 12.68 0.61 7.70
N VAL A 235 11.86 1.18 8.60
CA VAL A 235 11.57 2.62 8.59
C VAL A 235 12.81 3.45 8.95
N ASN A 236 13.60 3.03 9.95
CA ASN A 236 14.82 3.75 10.31
C ASN A 236 15.85 3.72 9.18
N ASP A 237 16.11 2.53 8.61
CA ASP A 237 17.05 2.37 7.50
C ASP A 237 16.59 3.19 6.26
N TYR A 238 15.28 3.24 6.02
CA TYR A 238 14.71 4.06 4.96
C TYR A 238 14.97 5.56 5.17
N LEU A 239 14.84 6.05 6.39
CA LEU A 239 15.13 7.45 6.73
C LEU A 239 16.62 7.77 6.59
N GLU A 240 17.51 6.89 7.07
CA GLU A 240 18.97 7.09 6.99
C GLU A 240 19.49 7.14 5.54
N LEU A 241 18.87 6.39 4.63
CA LEU A 241 19.24 6.39 3.21
C LEU A 241 18.78 7.64 2.45
N ASN A 242 17.86 8.42 3.01
CA ASN A 242 17.20 9.54 2.33
C ASN A 242 17.44 10.90 3.04
N LEU A 243 18.22 10.92 4.12
CA LEU A 243 18.76 12.13 4.74
C LEU A 243 20.16 12.43 4.20
#